data_8c7a75fcc742529a530ff38e50480c83
#
_entry.id   8c7a75fcc742529a530ff38e50480c83
#
_cell.length_a   1.000
_cell.length_b   1.000
_cell.length_c   1.000
_cell.angle_alpha   90.00
_cell.angle_beta   90.00
_cell.angle_gamma   90.00
#
_symmetry.space_group_name_H-M   'P 1'
#
loop_
_entity.id
_entity.type
_entity.pdbx_description
1 polymer ?
#
loop_
_entity_poly.entity_id
_entity_poly.type
_entity_poly.pdbx_seq_one_letter_code
_entity_poly.pdbx_strand_id
1 'polypeptide(L)'
;MSRAARLGAFIVTTLAILAVGTFIIGNTQYLFTSTYRLKAQFSNVVGLDVGAGVRVGGVHRGTVHSIELPHRPSDKITVEMDLDSRTHDIIKQDSVASIETEGLLGNEYMAISFGSAGAANVHDGDTISSHPPIAISDLIKKSKDLLDSSQQAIQNVTQVTANLSSVSAKIDQGQGTVGALINDKTAYLELNQTMDGIRDAVAHAQAGVTD
;
A
#
# COMPACT_ATOMS: atom_id res chain seq x y z
N MET A 1 71.65 21.69 -5.38
CA MET A 1 70.34 22.17 -4.82
C MET A 1 70.52 22.41 -3.33
N SER A 2 70.25 23.65 -2.89
CA SER A 2 70.32 24.00 -1.46
C SER A 2 69.27 23.24 -0.64
N ARG A 3 69.51 23.01 0.65
CA ARG A 3 68.55 22.37 1.54
C ARG A 3 67.20 23.07 1.53
N ALA A 4 67.17 24.39 1.45
CA ALA A 4 65.98 25.21 1.32
C ALA A 4 65.18 24.93 0.04
N ALA A 5 65.86 24.72 -1.12
CA ALA A 5 65.20 24.38 -2.38
C ALA A 5 64.53 23.00 -2.36
N ARG A 6 65.11 21.99 -1.67
CA ARG A 6 64.50 20.68 -1.52
C ARG A 6 63.26 20.75 -0.59
N LEU A 7 63.36 21.55 0.48
CA LEU A 7 62.21 21.75 1.39
C LEU A 7 61.05 22.46 0.68
N GLY A 8 61.34 23.51 -0.11
CA GLY A 8 60.35 24.22 -0.89
C GLY A 8 59.68 23.33 -1.95
N ALA A 9 60.45 22.53 -2.69
CA ALA A 9 59.91 21.56 -3.64
C ALA A 9 59.01 20.53 -2.98
N PHE A 10 59.37 20.02 -1.79
CA PHE A 10 58.55 19.07 -1.05
C PHE A 10 57.19 19.68 -0.63
N ILE A 11 57.21 20.90 -0.09
CA ILE A 11 55.97 21.62 0.30
C ILE A 11 55.05 21.83 -0.90
N VAL A 12 55.56 22.29 -2.01
CA VAL A 12 54.80 22.55 -3.25
C VAL A 12 54.18 21.24 -3.76
N THR A 13 54.95 20.15 -3.80
CA THR A 13 54.45 18.86 -4.26
C THR A 13 53.34 18.32 -3.36
N THR A 14 53.52 18.43 -2.04
CA THR A 14 52.47 17.99 -1.07
C THR A 14 51.20 18.82 -1.23
N LEU A 15 51.30 20.13 -1.38
CA LEU A 15 50.13 20.99 -1.63
C LEU A 15 49.45 20.67 -2.97
N ALA A 16 50.20 20.38 -4.01
CA ALA A 16 49.67 20.01 -5.32
C ALA A 16 48.89 18.66 -5.23
N ILE A 17 49.46 17.65 -4.56
CA ILE A 17 48.80 16.35 -4.34
C ILE A 17 47.50 16.54 -3.52
N LEU A 18 47.55 17.36 -2.47
CA LEU A 18 46.36 17.64 -1.64
C LEU A 18 45.27 18.37 -2.44
N ALA A 19 45.63 19.34 -3.25
CA ALA A 19 44.70 20.08 -4.11
C ALA A 19 44.06 19.16 -5.16
N VAL A 20 44.84 18.30 -5.82
CA VAL A 20 44.33 17.31 -6.79
C VAL A 20 43.42 16.28 -6.08
N GLY A 21 43.81 15.78 -4.91
CA GLY A 21 43.00 14.84 -4.14
C GLY A 21 41.67 15.45 -3.76
N THR A 22 41.65 16.69 -3.24
CA THR A 22 40.41 17.41 -2.91
C THR A 22 39.53 17.65 -4.14
N PHE A 23 40.15 17.99 -5.28
CA PHE A 23 39.42 18.18 -6.53
C PHE A 23 38.76 16.88 -7.05
N ILE A 24 39.47 15.74 -6.97
CA ILE A 24 38.95 14.45 -7.40
C ILE A 24 37.77 14.04 -6.50
N ILE A 25 37.92 14.16 -5.18
CA ILE A 25 36.85 13.85 -4.23
C ILE A 25 35.63 14.75 -4.44
N GLY A 26 35.85 16.05 -4.63
CA GLY A 26 34.77 17.01 -4.87
C GLY A 26 34.01 16.74 -6.18
N ASN A 27 34.69 16.30 -7.23
CA ASN A 27 34.04 15.96 -8.50
C ASN A 27 33.17 14.70 -8.44
N THR A 28 33.44 13.82 -7.50
CA THR A 28 32.65 12.56 -7.32
C THR A 28 31.32 12.80 -6.57
N GLN A 29 31.17 13.94 -5.90
CA GLN A 29 29.99 14.25 -5.08
C GLN A 29 29.01 15.26 -5.73
N TYR A 30 28.95 15.35 -7.04
CA TYR A 30 28.05 16.25 -7.78
C TYR A 30 28.23 17.76 -7.49
N LEU A 31 29.35 18.18 -6.87
CA LEU A 31 29.61 19.57 -6.51
C LEU A 31 29.70 20.53 -7.73
N PHE A 32 29.83 20.00 -8.94
CA PHE A 32 29.90 20.76 -10.18
C PHE A 32 28.77 20.46 -11.17
N THR A 33 27.77 19.67 -10.76
CA THR A 33 26.61 19.41 -11.59
C THR A 33 25.55 20.47 -11.33
N SER A 34 24.98 21.04 -12.38
CA SER A 34 23.83 21.92 -12.22
C SER A 34 22.68 21.15 -11.57
N THR A 35 22.20 21.66 -10.46
CA THR A 35 21.08 21.08 -9.71
C THR A 35 19.91 22.06 -9.66
N TYR A 36 18.72 21.56 -9.46
CA TYR A 36 17.53 22.31 -9.14
C TYR A 36 16.83 21.66 -7.93
N ARG A 37 16.01 22.40 -7.23
CA ARG A 37 15.34 21.94 -6.03
C ARG A 37 13.89 21.58 -6.28
N LEU A 38 13.46 20.51 -5.67
CA LEU A 38 12.05 20.19 -5.51
C LEU A 38 11.72 19.92 -4.06
N LYS A 39 10.46 20.13 -3.73
CA LYS A 39 9.90 19.87 -2.40
C LYS A 39 8.87 18.77 -2.46
N ALA A 40 8.77 18.01 -1.39
CA ALA A 40 7.69 17.06 -1.17
C ALA A 40 7.25 17.11 0.29
N GLN A 41 5.95 16.90 0.55
CA GLN A 41 5.37 17.04 1.88
C GLN A 41 4.87 15.70 2.41
N PHE A 42 5.40 15.24 3.52
CA PHE A 42 5.08 13.95 4.13
C PHE A 42 4.47 14.12 5.52
N SER A 43 3.56 13.22 5.87
CA SER A 43 3.07 13.11 7.25
C SER A 43 4.08 12.44 8.19
N ASN A 44 5.00 11.65 7.62
CA ASN A 44 6.03 10.93 8.34
C ASN A 44 7.23 10.69 7.43
N VAL A 45 8.44 10.84 7.95
CA VAL A 45 9.72 10.68 7.24
C VAL A 45 10.65 9.71 7.98
N VAL A 46 10.09 8.72 8.68
CA VAL A 46 10.85 7.76 9.48
C VAL A 46 11.96 7.14 8.64
N GLY A 47 13.19 7.21 9.16
CA GLY A 47 14.39 6.62 8.58
C GLY A 47 15.06 7.45 7.49
N LEU A 48 14.41 8.50 6.97
CA LEU A 48 15.01 9.36 5.96
C LEU A 48 15.92 10.41 6.61
N ASP A 49 17.16 10.45 6.20
CA ASP A 49 18.16 11.40 6.68
C ASP A 49 18.49 12.49 5.64
N VAL A 50 19.02 13.61 6.11
CA VAL A 50 19.65 14.62 5.23
C VAL A 50 20.87 13.98 4.58
N GLY A 51 21.02 14.17 3.26
CA GLY A 51 22.04 13.51 2.45
C GLY A 51 21.62 12.14 1.91
N ALA A 52 20.44 11.63 2.28
CA ALA A 52 19.90 10.40 1.69
C ALA A 52 19.80 10.55 0.15
N GLY A 53 19.97 9.43 -0.56
CA GLY A 53 19.90 9.43 -2.02
C GLY A 53 18.51 9.74 -2.55
N VAL A 54 18.42 10.47 -3.65
CA VAL A 54 17.18 10.64 -4.43
C VAL A 54 17.32 9.87 -5.73
N ARG A 55 16.36 8.96 -5.98
CA ARG A 55 16.31 8.12 -7.18
C ARG A 55 15.10 8.50 -8.05
N VAL A 56 15.36 8.70 -9.31
CA VAL A 56 14.33 8.98 -10.32
C VAL A 56 14.18 7.76 -11.20
N GLY A 57 13.02 7.10 -11.14
CA GLY A 57 12.83 5.81 -11.82
C GLY A 57 13.85 4.74 -11.41
N GLY A 58 14.28 4.74 -10.13
CA GLY A 58 15.27 3.80 -9.58
C GLY A 58 16.75 4.22 -9.77
N VAL A 59 17.03 5.26 -10.56
CA VAL A 59 18.41 5.71 -10.83
C VAL A 59 18.77 6.86 -9.91
N HIS A 60 19.91 6.79 -9.22
CA HIS A 60 20.40 7.86 -8.35
C HIS A 60 20.64 9.15 -9.14
N ARG A 61 19.92 10.22 -8.81
CA ARG A 61 19.92 11.49 -9.52
C ARG A 61 19.91 12.72 -8.61
N GLY A 62 20.06 12.54 -7.32
CA GLY A 62 20.05 13.66 -6.38
C GLY A 62 20.26 13.23 -4.94
N THR A 63 20.10 14.18 -4.03
CA THR A 63 20.21 13.96 -2.59
C THR A 63 19.17 14.79 -1.85
N VAL A 64 18.78 14.34 -0.66
CA VAL A 64 17.93 15.10 0.27
C VAL A 64 18.76 16.26 0.82
N HIS A 65 18.31 17.49 0.56
CA HIS A 65 18.98 18.70 0.98
C HIS A 65 18.67 19.07 2.44
N SER A 66 17.37 19.10 2.77
CA SER A 66 16.89 19.42 4.12
C SER A 66 15.58 18.74 4.43
N ILE A 67 15.33 18.57 5.73
CA ILE A 67 14.06 18.05 6.26
C ILE A 67 13.57 19.07 7.29
N GLU A 68 12.47 19.75 6.99
CA GLU A 68 11.91 20.80 7.82
C GLU A 68 10.67 20.30 8.55
N LEU A 69 10.70 20.41 9.87
CA LEU A 69 9.56 20.08 10.72
C LEU A 69 8.45 21.13 10.56
N PRO A 70 7.19 20.72 10.66
CA PRO A 70 6.06 21.63 10.56
C PRO A 70 6.01 22.59 11.78
N HIS A 71 5.58 23.81 11.53
CA HIS A 71 5.37 24.78 12.61
C HIS A 71 4.10 24.51 13.43
N ARG A 72 3.16 23.74 12.89
CA ARG A 72 1.89 23.36 13.53
C ARG A 72 1.72 21.84 13.46
N PRO A 73 1.12 21.22 14.48
CA PRO A 73 0.93 19.75 14.50
C PRO A 73 0.10 19.18 13.33
N SER A 74 -0.71 20.04 12.68
CA SER A 74 -1.54 19.66 11.51
C SER A 74 -0.81 19.72 10.18
N ASP A 75 0.35 20.39 10.15
CA ASP A 75 1.08 20.61 8.91
C ASP A 75 2.00 19.41 8.61
N LYS A 76 2.43 19.31 7.36
CA LYS A 76 3.29 18.21 6.91
C LYS A 76 4.77 18.59 7.02
N ILE A 77 5.61 17.58 7.17
CA ILE A 77 7.07 17.72 7.09
C ILE A 77 7.44 18.00 5.64
N THR A 78 8.23 19.04 5.42
CA THR A 78 8.71 19.40 4.08
C THR A 78 10.11 18.84 3.89
N VAL A 79 10.29 18.04 2.84
CA VAL A 79 11.58 17.52 2.41
C VAL A 79 12.00 18.27 1.15
N GLU A 80 13.15 18.94 1.20
CA GLU A 80 13.77 19.54 0.03
C GLU A 80 14.83 18.60 -0.57
N MET A 81 14.87 18.52 -1.89
CA MET A 81 15.76 17.61 -2.62
C MET A 81 16.52 18.40 -3.68
N ASP A 82 17.83 18.19 -3.73
CA ASP A 82 18.69 18.68 -4.83
C ASP A 82 18.74 17.59 -5.92
N LEU A 83 18.32 17.92 -7.13
CA LEU A 83 18.19 17.02 -8.27
C LEU A 83 19.08 17.46 -9.43
N ASP A 84 19.65 16.48 -10.14
CA ASP A 84 20.41 16.72 -11.37
C ASP A 84 19.52 17.37 -12.44
N SER A 85 19.96 18.48 -13.02
CA SER A 85 19.20 19.23 -14.05
C SER A 85 18.79 18.38 -15.25
N ARG A 86 19.46 17.26 -15.51
CA ARG A 86 19.10 16.31 -16.58
C ARG A 86 17.77 15.58 -16.33
N THR A 87 17.24 15.64 -15.12
CA THR A 87 15.96 15.05 -14.78
C THR A 87 14.76 15.97 -15.02
N HIS A 88 15.01 17.23 -15.36
CA HIS A 88 13.98 18.27 -15.49
C HIS A 88 12.90 17.95 -16.54
N ASP A 89 13.28 17.24 -17.61
CA ASP A 89 12.33 16.86 -18.66
C ASP A 89 11.53 15.59 -18.32
N ILE A 90 11.96 14.85 -17.31
CA ILE A 90 11.38 13.54 -16.92
C ILE A 90 10.47 13.70 -15.71
N ILE A 91 10.81 14.61 -14.79
CA ILE A 91 9.99 14.93 -13.61
C ILE A 91 8.98 16.01 -14.02
N LYS A 92 7.70 15.75 -13.74
CA LYS A 92 6.59 16.64 -14.06
C LYS A 92 5.80 16.98 -12.80
N GLN A 93 4.85 17.87 -12.92
CA GLN A 93 3.99 18.26 -11.79
C GLN A 93 3.15 17.09 -11.22
N ASP A 94 2.88 16.07 -12.03
CA ASP A 94 2.19 14.84 -11.63
C ASP A 94 3.13 13.72 -11.16
N SER A 95 4.44 13.95 -11.11
CA SER A 95 5.39 13.03 -10.48
C SER A 95 5.11 12.90 -8.98
N VAL A 96 5.36 11.72 -8.45
CA VAL A 96 5.10 11.40 -7.05
C VAL A 96 6.41 11.04 -6.35
N ALA A 97 6.63 11.67 -5.20
CA ALA A 97 7.71 11.34 -4.30
C ALA A 97 7.25 10.29 -3.28
N SER A 98 8.07 9.29 -3.01
CA SER A 98 7.86 8.29 -1.97
C SER A 98 9.16 8.03 -1.21
N ILE A 99 9.04 7.64 0.06
CA ILE A 99 10.19 7.18 0.85
C ILE A 99 10.20 5.66 0.78
N GLU A 100 11.31 5.10 0.32
CA GLU A 100 11.48 3.66 0.12
C GLU A 100 12.75 3.18 0.82
N THR A 101 12.77 1.90 1.20
CA THR A 101 13.91 1.27 1.86
C THR A 101 14.75 0.49 0.84
N GLU A 102 16.06 0.57 0.93
CA GLU A 102 16.96 -0.21 0.08
C GLU A 102 16.98 -1.68 0.51
N GLY A 103 16.17 -2.50 -0.16
CA GLY A 103 15.93 -3.88 0.23
C GLY A 103 15.00 -3.98 1.43
N LEU A 104 15.20 -4.99 2.30
CA LEU A 104 14.33 -5.25 3.46
C LEU A 104 14.74 -4.50 4.73
N LEU A 105 16.02 -4.19 4.90
CA LEU A 105 16.61 -3.63 6.11
C LEU A 105 17.68 -2.57 5.80
N GLY A 106 17.67 -2.00 4.60
CA GLY A 106 18.62 -0.98 4.18
C GLY A 106 18.23 0.42 4.64
N ASN A 107 19.00 1.42 4.19
CA ASN A 107 18.72 2.81 4.44
C ASN A 107 17.52 3.27 3.60
N GLU A 108 16.79 4.25 4.10
CA GLU A 108 15.74 4.92 3.35
C GLU A 108 16.33 5.89 2.32
N TYR A 109 15.64 5.98 1.20
CA TYR A 109 15.96 6.91 0.13
C TYR A 109 14.66 7.53 -0.42
N MET A 110 14.78 8.66 -1.08
CA MET A 110 13.67 9.28 -1.78
C MET A 110 13.54 8.71 -3.18
N ALA A 111 12.40 8.14 -3.51
CA ALA A 111 12.07 7.71 -4.87
C ALA A 111 11.13 8.74 -5.53
N ILE A 112 11.38 9.07 -6.79
CA ILE A 112 10.52 9.94 -7.60
C ILE A 112 10.11 9.18 -8.85
N SER A 113 8.79 9.13 -9.11
CA SER A 113 8.26 8.54 -10.33
C SER A 113 8.48 9.45 -11.53
N PHE A 114 8.49 8.89 -12.73
CA PHE A 114 8.37 9.69 -13.95
C PHE A 114 7.01 10.36 -14.01
N GLY A 115 6.98 11.56 -14.59
CA GLY A 115 5.72 12.23 -14.90
C GLY A 115 5.11 11.73 -16.20
N SER A 116 3.85 12.05 -16.45
CA SER A 116 3.18 11.72 -17.71
C SER A 116 3.58 12.70 -18.83
N ALA A 117 3.56 12.23 -20.08
CA ALA A 117 3.99 13.01 -21.23
C ALA A 117 3.21 14.33 -21.44
N GLY A 118 1.95 14.38 -20.97
CA GLY A 118 1.09 15.56 -21.09
C GLY A 118 1.14 16.53 -19.90
N ALA A 119 1.83 16.17 -18.82
CA ALA A 119 1.93 17.02 -17.64
C ALA A 119 2.97 18.15 -17.85
N ALA A 120 2.76 19.27 -17.15
CA ALA A 120 3.68 20.40 -17.19
C ALA A 120 5.00 20.05 -16.50
N ASN A 121 6.08 20.68 -16.95
CA ASN A 121 7.38 20.57 -16.30
C ASN A 121 7.33 21.19 -14.90
N VAL A 122 8.15 20.68 -14.00
CA VAL A 122 8.40 21.30 -12.71
C VAL A 122 9.38 22.46 -12.86
N HIS A 123 9.34 23.42 -11.93
CA HIS A 123 10.28 24.51 -11.81
C HIS A 123 11.08 24.38 -10.53
N ASP A 124 12.18 25.12 -10.46
CA ASP A 124 12.97 25.20 -9.24
C ASP A 124 12.14 25.68 -8.05
N GLY A 125 12.17 24.94 -6.96
CA GLY A 125 11.38 25.21 -5.75
C GLY A 125 9.95 24.67 -5.74
N ASP A 126 9.47 24.05 -6.82
CA ASP A 126 8.12 23.47 -6.89
C ASP A 126 7.93 22.32 -5.89
N THR A 127 6.69 22.13 -5.49
CA THR A 127 6.28 21.01 -4.62
C THR A 127 5.56 19.97 -5.45
N ILE A 128 6.08 18.73 -5.44
CA ILE A 128 5.44 17.58 -6.08
C ILE A 128 4.60 16.78 -5.07
N SER A 129 3.67 15.99 -5.60
CA SER A 129 2.84 15.08 -4.80
C SER A 129 3.69 14.04 -4.08
N SER A 130 3.20 13.55 -2.92
CA SER A 130 3.90 12.52 -2.16
C SER A 130 2.98 11.38 -1.74
N HIS A 131 3.53 10.19 -1.65
CA HIS A 131 2.90 9.05 -0.97
C HIS A 131 3.57 8.82 0.39
N PRO A 132 2.79 8.57 1.46
CA PRO A 132 3.37 8.24 2.75
C PRO A 132 4.17 6.93 2.65
N PRO A 133 5.26 6.78 3.42
CA PRO A 133 6.02 5.55 3.46
C PRO A 133 5.16 4.40 3.99
N ILE A 134 5.31 3.22 3.39
CA ILE A 134 4.66 2.00 3.86
C ILE A 134 5.53 1.42 4.99
N ALA A 135 5.13 1.62 6.23
CA ALA A 135 5.83 1.01 7.35
C ALA A 135 5.55 -0.51 7.42
N ILE A 136 6.59 -1.32 7.60
CA ILE A 136 6.46 -2.78 7.80
C ILE A 136 5.53 -3.07 8.98
N SER A 137 5.55 -2.23 10.04
CA SER A 137 4.64 -2.31 11.17
C SER A 137 3.16 -2.24 10.79
N ASP A 138 2.80 -1.46 9.77
CA ASP A 138 1.42 -1.33 9.30
C ASP A 138 1.00 -2.57 8.49
N LEU A 139 1.93 -3.16 7.76
CA LEU A 139 1.71 -4.42 7.07
C LEU A 139 1.49 -5.57 8.07
N ILE A 140 2.29 -5.62 9.14
CA ILE A 140 2.13 -6.60 10.22
C ILE A 140 0.79 -6.42 10.93
N LYS A 141 0.38 -5.19 11.24
CA LYS A 141 -0.95 -4.92 11.84
C LYS A 141 -2.08 -5.40 10.92
N LYS A 142 -2.06 -5.01 9.65
CA LYS A 142 -3.06 -5.46 8.67
C LYS A 142 -3.11 -6.98 8.53
N SER A 143 -1.96 -7.66 8.57
CA SER A 143 -1.90 -9.12 8.55
C SER A 143 -2.54 -9.73 9.78
N LYS A 144 -2.32 -9.15 10.97
CA LYS A 144 -2.96 -9.57 12.21
C LYS A 144 -4.49 -9.37 12.15
N ASP A 145 -4.94 -8.19 11.72
CA ASP A 145 -6.37 -7.89 11.57
C ASP A 145 -7.06 -8.87 10.60
N LEU A 146 -6.36 -9.27 9.54
CA LEU A 146 -6.84 -10.27 8.58
C LEU A 146 -6.95 -11.66 9.22
N LEU A 147 -5.96 -12.06 10.03
CA LEU A 147 -5.99 -13.33 10.76
C LEU A 147 -7.13 -13.35 11.78
N ASP A 148 -7.32 -12.27 12.54
CA ASP A 148 -8.40 -12.15 13.53
C ASP A 148 -9.78 -12.22 12.84
N SER A 149 -9.94 -11.54 11.70
CA SER A 149 -11.17 -11.60 10.88
C SER A 149 -11.41 -13.01 10.32
N SER A 150 -10.36 -13.70 9.90
CA SER A 150 -10.43 -15.08 9.42
C SER A 150 -10.87 -16.04 10.53
N GLN A 151 -10.35 -15.88 11.74
CA GLN A 151 -10.76 -16.66 12.89
C GLN A 151 -12.25 -16.45 13.23
N GLN A 152 -12.73 -15.20 13.19
CA GLN A 152 -14.15 -14.89 13.39
C GLN A 152 -15.02 -15.55 12.31
N ALA A 153 -14.59 -15.50 11.04
CA ALA A 153 -15.31 -16.16 9.95
C ALA A 153 -15.40 -17.68 10.18
N ILE A 154 -14.31 -18.33 10.61
CA ILE A 154 -14.30 -19.77 10.93
C ILE A 154 -15.25 -20.07 12.09
N GLN A 155 -15.26 -19.27 13.15
CA GLN A 155 -16.19 -19.43 14.27
C GLN A 155 -17.66 -19.31 13.82
N ASN A 156 -17.97 -18.32 12.97
CA ASN A 156 -19.32 -18.15 12.42
C ASN A 156 -19.74 -19.36 11.57
N VAL A 157 -18.84 -19.89 10.73
CA VAL A 157 -19.10 -21.10 9.93
C VAL A 157 -19.35 -22.31 10.86
N THR A 158 -18.55 -22.46 11.91
CA THR A 158 -18.73 -23.54 12.90
C THR A 158 -20.09 -23.43 13.59
N GLN A 159 -20.50 -22.22 13.98
CA GLN A 159 -21.81 -21.97 14.58
C GLN A 159 -22.95 -22.31 13.61
N VAL A 160 -22.86 -21.89 12.37
CA VAL A 160 -23.86 -22.21 11.34
C VAL A 160 -23.94 -23.71 11.11
N THR A 161 -22.79 -24.38 11.05
CA THR A 161 -22.76 -25.85 10.89
C THR A 161 -23.38 -26.56 12.07
N ALA A 162 -23.10 -26.11 13.30
CA ALA A 162 -23.76 -26.67 14.52
C ALA A 162 -25.29 -26.46 14.51
N ASN A 163 -25.73 -25.26 14.10
CA ASN A 163 -27.16 -24.95 13.97
C ASN A 163 -27.85 -25.81 12.90
N LEU A 164 -27.21 -25.98 11.73
CA LEU A 164 -27.70 -26.84 10.66
C LEU A 164 -27.80 -28.31 11.13
N SER A 165 -26.76 -28.80 11.82
CA SER A 165 -26.78 -30.15 12.40
C SER A 165 -27.93 -30.33 13.39
N SER A 166 -28.17 -29.33 14.25
CA SER A 166 -29.30 -29.34 15.20
C SER A 166 -30.67 -29.33 14.49
N VAL A 167 -30.80 -28.53 13.43
CA VAL A 167 -32.02 -28.49 12.60
C VAL A 167 -32.25 -29.82 11.92
N SER A 168 -31.22 -30.41 11.28
CA SER A 168 -31.29 -31.73 10.67
C SER A 168 -31.72 -32.80 11.68
N ALA A 169 -31.10 -32.82 12.86
CA ALA A 169 -31.47 -33.77 13.90
C ALA A 169 -32.95 -33.64 14.37
N LYS A 170 -33.45 -32.40 14.47
CA LYS A 170 -34.87 -32.16 14.80
C LYS A 170 -35.83 -32.63 13.71
N ILE A 171 -35.45 -32.44 12.44
CA ILE A 171 -36.22 -32.93 11.30
C ILE A 171 -36.24 -34.45 11.29
N ASP A 172 -35.09 -35.11 11.50
CA ASP A 172 -34.97 -36.57 11.54
C ASP A 172 -35.77 -37.19 12.70
N GLN A 173 -35.89 -36.49 13.85
CA GLN A 173 -36.67 -36.89 15.01
C GLN A 173 -38.15 -36.54 14.88
N GLY A 174 -38.60 -35.98 13.79
CA GLY A 174 -40.01 -35.57 13.61
C GLY A 174 -40.40 -34.35 14.44
N GLN A 175 -39.44 -33.57 14.97
CA GLN A 175 -39.75 -32.42 15.81
C GLN A 175 -40.04 -31.17 14.97
N GLY A 176 -41.06 -30.42 15.40
CA GLY A 176 -41.55 -29.24 14.68
C GLY A 176 -42.42 -29.59 13.47
N THR A 177 -43.07 -28.57 12.89
CA THR A 177 -44.02 -28.75 11.78
C THR A 177 -43.42 -29.42 10.56
N VAL A 178 -42.20 -29.11 10.21
CA VAL A 178 -41.49 -29.70 9.04
C VAL A 178 -41.07 -31.14 9.36
N GLY A 179 -40.53 -31.41 10.54
CA GLY A 179 -40.16 -32.76 10.97
C GLY A 179 -41.37 -33.69 11.08
N ALA A 180 -42.50 -33.23 11.65
CA ALA A 180 -43.74 -33.96 11.72
C ALA A 180 -44.30 -34.27 10.31
N LEU A 181 -44.32 -33.28 9.41
CA LEU A 181 -44.84 -33.47 8.06
C LEU A 181 -43.99 -34.46 7.22
N ILE A 182 -42.68 -34.49 7.41
CA ILE A 182 -41.77 -35.38 6.67
C ILE A 182 -41.83 -36.82 7.23
N ASN A 183 -41.95 -36.97 8.56
CA ASN A 183 -41.82 -38.26 9.24
C ASN A 183 -43.20 -38.89 9.61
N ASP A 184 -44.29 -38.11 9.57
CA ASP A 184 -45.62 -38.58 9.89
C ASP A 184 -46.37 -39.09 8.64
N LYS A 185 -46.42 -40.41 8.52
CA LYS A 185 -47.20 -41.09 7.45
C LYS A 185 -48.69 -40.75 7.51
N THR A 186 -49.22 -40.40 8.70
CA THR A 186 -50.61 -40.05 8.87
C THR A 186 -50.95 -38.73 8.21
N ALA A 187 -50.09 -37.71 8.37
CA ALA A 187 -50.27 -36.43 7.74
C ALA A 187 -50.21 -36.53 6.18
N TYR A 188 -49.37 -37.42 5.65
CA TYR A 188 -49.34 -37.73 4.23
C TYR A 188 -50.63 -38.41 3.74
N LEU A 189 -51.14 -39.35 4.50
CA LEU A 189 -52.40 -40.05 4.19
C LEU A 189 -53.60 -39.11 4.24
N GLU A 190 -53.69 -38.26 5.27
CA GLU A 190 -54.76 -37.25 5.41
C GLU A 190 -54.71 -36.21 4.28
N LEU A 191 -53.52 -35.79 3.87
CA LEU A 191 -53.35 -34.91 2.70
C LEU A 191 -53.88 -35.58 1.43
N ASN A 192 -53.56 -36.86 1.20
CA ASN A 192 -54.05 -37.60 0.05
C ASN A 192 -55.56 -37.78 0.08
N GLN A 193 -56.16 -38.14 1.26
CA GLN A 193 -57.59 -38.22 1.42
C GLN A 193 -58.29 -36.88 1.15
N THR A 194 -57.71 -35.78 1.62
CA THR A 194 -58.23 -34.44 1.38
C THR A 194 -58.16 -34.10 -0.12
N MET A 195 -57.09 -34.45 -0.79
CA MET A 195 -56.94 -34.27 -2.24
C MET A 195 -57.95 -35.12 -3.05
N ASP A 196 -58.19 -36.35 -2.63
CA ASP A 196 -59.18 -37.20 -3.23
C ASP A 196 -60.59 -36.65 -3.03
N GLY A 197 -60.92 -36.19 -1.81
CA GLY A 197 -62.20 -35.51 -1.52
C GLY A 197 -62.41 -34.23 -2.33
N ILE A 198 -61.35 -33.47 -2.60
CA ILE A 198 -61.43 -32.30 -3.47
C ILE A 198 -61.69 -32.73 -4.95
N ARG A 199 -61.03 -33.79 -5.40
CA ARG A 199 -61.23 -34.32 -6.76
C ARG A 199 -62.68 -34.80 -6.94
N ASP A 200 -63.21 -35.52 -5.97
CA ASP A 200 -64.61 -35.99 -6.01
C ASP A 200 -65.61 -34.82 -5.98
N ALA A 201 -65.36 -33.81 -5.13
CA ALA A 201 -66.20 -32.62 -5.11
C ALA A 201 -66.16 -31.84 -6.45
N VAL A 202 -65.01 -31.73 -7.06
CA VAL A 202 -64.86 -31.11 -8.39
C VAL A 202 -65.60 -31.92 -9.47
N ALA A 203 -65.48 -33.27 -9.42
CA ALA A 203 -66.18 -34.15 -10.37
C ALA A 203 -67.72 -34.05 -10.24
N HIS A 204 -68.23 -34.02 -9.01
CA HIS A 204 -69.68 -33.81 -8.74
C HIS A 204 -70.17 -32.41 -9.15
N ALA A 205 -69.37 -31.39 -8.96
CA ALA A 205 -69.68 -30.03 -9.40
C ALA A 205 -69.71 -29.92 -10.96
N GLN A 206 -68.84 -30.63 -11.63
CA GLN A 206 -68.83 -30.69 -13.10
C GLN A 206 -70.04 -31.49 -13.64
N ALA A 207 -70.43 -32.58 -12.98
CA ALA A 207 -71.58 -33.35 -13.40
C ALA A 207 -72.91 -32.60 -13.19
N GLY A 208 -73.03 -31.77 -12.14
CA GLY A 208 -74.24 -30.97 -11.87
C GLY A 208 -74.40 -29.73 -12.71
N VAL A 209 -73.39 -29.37 -13.56
CA VAL A 209 -73.45 -28.23 -14.50
C VAL A 209 -73.85 -28.67 -15.93
N THR A 210 -73.95 -29.99 -16.18
CA THR A 210 -74.29 -30.59 -17.48
C THR A 210 -75.75 -31.06 -17.62
N ASP A 211 -76.54 -30.90 -16.56
CA ASP A 211 -78.02 -31.07 -16.54
C ASP A 211 -78.67 -29.68 -16.55
#